data_f9e49038fe479bd4e5b644a7c0a8277c
#
_entry.id   f9e49038fe479bd4e5b644a7c0a8277c
#
_cell.length_a   1.000
_cell.length_b   1.000
_cell.length_c   1.000
_cell.angle_alpha   90.00
_cell.angle_beta   90.00
_cell.angle_gamma   90.00
#
_symmetry.space_group_name_H-M   'P 1'
#
loop_
_entity.id
_entity.type
_entity.pdbx_description
1 polymer ?
#
loop_
_entity_poly.entity_id
_entity_poly.type
_entity_poly.pdbx_seq_one_letter_code
_entity_poly.pdbx_strand_id
1 'polypeptide(L)'
;MNSRMDALQAAVLLAKLPRLESWAAARRAVAARYRSHLAGGPVRLVADAPGSEHGYHLLVARVPDRDRVRRTLAQDGIETGLHYPVPCHRQVPYRGYASVDLPVAEQAAGEIVSLPMFPHLATEQVTRVCEQLLECVEAADSDVA
;
A
#
# COMPACT_ATOMS: atom_id res chain seq x y z
N MET A 1 -10.10 27.29 2.40
CA MET A 1 -8.69 27.22 1.97
C MET A 1 -8.61 27.52 0.49
N ASN A 2 -7.74 28.40 0.05
CA ASN A 2 -7.55 28.69 -1.38
C ASN A 2 -6.46 27.73 -1.90
N SER A 3 -6.85 26.77 -2.74
CA SER A 3 -5.95 25.75 -3.28
C SER A 3 -5.88 25.92 -4.80
N ARG A 4 -4.86 26.61 -5.26
CA ARG A 4 -4.58 26.81 -6.68
C ARG A 4 -3.20 26.26 -7.00
N MET A 5 -3.06 25.74 -8.23
CA MET A 5 -1.76 25.36 -8.77
C MET A 5 -0.95 26.63 -9.06
N ASP A 6 0.21 26.76 -8.44
CA ASP A 6 1.11 27.86 -8.78
C ASP A 6 1.91 27.58 -10.06
N ALA A 7 2.56 28.62 -10.60
CA ALA A 7 3.31 28.51 -11.86
C ALA A 7 4.49 27.54 -11.77
N LEU A 8 5.17 27.45 -10.63
CA LEU A 8 6.30 26.54 -10.41
C LEU A 8 5.82 25.08 -10.42
N GLN A 9 4.73 24.78 -9.69
CA GLN A 9 4.10 23.47 -9.69
C GLN A 9 3.64 23.08 -11.12
N ALA A 10 3.01 24.02 -11.84
CA ALA A 10 2.57 23.77 -13.21
C ALA A 10 3.75 23.45 -14.14
N ALA A 11 4.87 24.16 -14.04
CA ALA A 11 6.07 23.91 -14.84
C ALA A 11 6.64 22.49 -14.59
N VAL A 12 6.72 22.08 -13.32
CA VAL A 12 7.16 20.72 -12.94
C VAL A 12 6.21 19.64 -13.49
N LEU A 13 4.90 19.88 -13.38
CA LEU A 13 3.89 18.92 -13.87
C LEU A 13 3.93 18.81 -15.40
N LEU A 14 4.07 19.93 -16.12
CA LEU A 14 4.23 19.92 -17.58
C LEU A 14 5.45 19.10 -18.03
N ALA A 15 6.57 19.21 -17.33
CA ALA A 15 7.77 18.43 -17.63
C ALA A 15 7.58 16.92 -17.37
N LYS A 16 6.71 16.54 -16.44
CA LYS A 16 6.41 15.13 -16.09
C LYS A 16 5.29 14.51 -16.91
N LEU A 17 4.35 15.30 -17.39
CA LEU A 17 3.13 14.85 -18.05
C LEU A 17 3.40 13.91 -19.25
N PRO A 18 4.39 14.14 -20.13
CA PRO A 18 4.70 13.23 -21.22
C PRO A 18 5.12 11.81 -20.80
N ARG A 19 5.52 11.65 -19.54
CA ARG A 19 5.95 10.35 -18.98
C ARG A 19 4.87 9.65 -18.18
N LEU A 20 3.74 10.29 -17.94
CA LEU A 20 2.70 9.80 -17.02
C LEU A 20 2.22 8.39 -17.40
N GLU A 21 1.90 8.20 -18.68
CA GLU A 21 1.38 6.92 -19.17
C GLU A 21 2.40 5.79 -19.05
N SER A 22 3.65 6.04 -19.41
CA SER A 22 4.72 5.05 -19.27
C SER A 22 4.98 4.69 -17.81
N TRP A 23 4.90 5.65 -16.90
CA TRP A 23 5.03 5.38 -15.47
C TRP A 23 3.83 4.63 -14.90
N ALA A 24 2.62 4.91 -15.37
CA ALA A 24 1.43 4.18 -14.97
C ALA A 24 1.50 2.71 -15.45
N ALA A 25 1.90 2.48 -16.70
CA ALA A 25 2.12 1.13 -17.22
C ALA A 25 3.21 0.37 -16.44
N ALA A 26 4.32 1.03 -16.09
CA ALA A 26 5.38 0.44 -15.28
C ALA A 26 4.89 0.05 -13.88
N ARG A 27 4.09 0.89 -13.20
CA ARG A 27 3.48 0.55 -11.91
C ARG A 27 2.51 -0.63 -12.01
N ARG A 28 1.71 -0.69 -13.07
CA ARG A 28 0.83 -1.86 -13.34
C ARG A 28 1.63 -3.15 -13.48
N ALA A 29 2.76 -3.11 -14.18
CA ALA A 29 3.65 -4.26 -14.30
C ALA A 29 4.28 -4.67 -12.95
N VAL A 30 4.69 -3.72 -12.12
CA VAL A 30 5.17 -3.98 -10.76
C VAL A 30 4.07 -4.60 -9.90
N ALA A 31 2.84 -4.07 -9.94
CA ALA A 31 1.70 -4.62 -9.20
C ALA A 31 1.36 -6.06 -9.64
N ALA A 32 1.45 -6.36 -10.93
CA ALA A 32 1.25 -7.71 -11.45
C ALA A 32 2.31 -8.69 -10.91
N ARG A 33 3.57 -8.28 -10.80
CA ARG A 33 4.63 -9.11 -10.18
C ARG A 33 4.35 -9.39 -8.71
N TYR A 34 3.99 -8.38 -7.92
CA TYR A 34 3.57 -8.57 -6.52
C TYR A 34 2.42 -9.57 -6.41
N ARG A 35 1.39 -9.44 -7.25
CA ARG A 35 0.26 -10.39 -7.27
C ARG A 35 0.70 -11.80 -7.58
N SER A 36 1.61 -11.99 -8.54
CA SER A 36 2.14 -13.31 -8.90
C SER A 36 2.92 -13.96 -7.75
N HIS A 37 3.79 -13.18 -7.09
CA HIS A 37 4.61 -13.70 -5.98
C HIS A 37 3.80 -14.01 -4.71
N LEU A 38 2.76 -13.22 -4.43
CA LEU A 38 1.95 -13.34 -3.22
C LEU A 38 0.69 -14.23 -3.42
N ALA A 39 0.49 -14.76 -4.63
CA ALA A 39 -0.68 -15.58 -4.96
C ALA A 39 -0.72 -16.86 -4.12
N GLY A 40 -1.87 -17.16 -3.53
CA GLY A 40 -2.08 -18.37 -2.72
C GLY A 40 -1.46 -18.36 -1.32
N GLY A 41 -0.72 -17.29 -0.97
CA GLY A 41 -0.11 -17.10 0.35
C GLY A 41 -1.03 -16.41 1.38
N PRO A 42 -0.51 -16.18 2.59
CA PRO A 42 -1.25 -15.56 3.69
C PRO A 42 -1.46 -14.05 3.51
N VAL A 43 -0.71 -13.40 2.63
CA VAL A 43 -0.80 -11.97 2.35
C VAL A 43 -1.88 -11.67 1.33
N ARG A 44 -2.81 -10.78 1.65
CA ARG A 44 -3.89 -10.37 0.75
C ARG A 44 -3.66 -8.97 0.21
N LEU A 45 -3.46 -8.83 -1.09
CA LEU A 45 -3.47 -7.52 -1.73
C LEU A 45 -4.90 -7.00 -1.85
N VAL A 46 -5.08 -5.69 -1.64
CA VAL A 46 -6.37 -5.04 -1.88
C VAL A 46 -6.71 -5.17 -3.37
N ALA A 47 -7.93 -5.63 -3.63
CA ALA A 47 -8.39 -5.87 -5.01
C ALA A 47 -8.72 -4.55 -5.71
N ASP A 48 -8.51 -4.54 -7.02
CA ASP A 48 -8.97 -3.44 -7.87
C ASP A 48 -10.48 -3.56 -8.11
N ALA A 49 -11.14 -2.42 -8.27
CA ALA A 49 -12.54 -2.41 -8.68
C ALA A 49 -12.69 -2.99 -10.10
N PRO A 50 -13.71 -3.83 -10.35
CA PRO A 50 -13.95 -4.37 -11.69
C PRO A 50 -14.06 -3.26 -12.73
N GLY A 51 -13.38 -3.43 -13.87
CA GLY A 51 -13.39 -2.48 -14.98
C GLY A 51 -12.56 -1.21 -14.76
N SER A 52 -11.85 -1.08 -13.63
CA SER A 52 -10.95 0.05 -13.40
C SER A 52 -9.54 -0.21 -13.92
N GLU A 53 -8.92 0.84 -14.46
CA GLU A 53 -7.49 0.83 -14.77
C GLU A 53 -6.73 1.58 -13.66
N HIS A 54 -6.15 0.83 -12.72
CA HIS A 54 -5.53 1.40 -11.53
C HIS A 54 -4.14 1.99 -11.84
N GLY A 55 -3.87 3.19 -11.31
CA GLY A 55 -2.58 3.89 -11.48
C GLY A 55 -1.50 3.47 -10.48
N TYR A 56 -1.84 2.67 -9.48
CA TYR A 56 -0.96 2.17 -8.41
C TYR A 56 -0.04 3.25 -7.81
N HIS A 57 -0.64 4.36 -7.37
CA HIS A 57 0.06 5.29 -6.50
C HIS A 57 0.53 4.60 -5.22
N LEU A 58 -0.31 3.74 -4.68
CA LEU A 58 -0.04 2.84 -3.56
C LEU A 58 -0.41 1.41 -3.96
N LEU A 59 0.35 0.43 -3.48
CA LEU A 59 -0.02 -0.97 -3.48
C LEU A 59 -0.21 -1.41 -2.03
N VAL A 60 -1.43 -1.75 -1.65
CA VAL A 60 -1.79 -2.03 -0.26
C VAL A 60 -1.98 -3.54 -0.07
N ALA A 61 -1.27 -4.09 0.89
CA ALA A 61 -1.46 -5.44 1.40
C ALA A 61 -2.19 -5.41 2.74
N ARG A 62 -2.87 -6.50 3.09
CA ARG A 62 -3.39 -6.78 4.43
C ARG A 62 -2.59 -7.92 5.03
N VAL A 63 -2.08 -7.72 6.23
CA VAL A 63 -1.26 -8.69 6.96
C VAL A 63 -1.68 -8.74 8.42
N PRO A 64 -1.59 -9.89 9.09
CA PRO A 64 -1.76 -9.97 10.54
C PRO A 64 -0.59 -9.26 11.23
N ASP A 65 -0.80 -8.81 12.47
CA ASP A 65 0.21 -8.09 13.28
C ASP A 65 1.06 -7.10 12.46
N ARG A 66 0.36 -6.23 11.72
CA ARG A 66 0.94 -5.26 10.79
C ARG A 66 2.13 -4.49 11.37
N ASP A 67 2.04 -4.08 12.64
CA ASP A 67 3.09 -3.24 13.22
C ASP A 67 4.38 -4.02 13.51
N ARG A 68 4.27 -5.32 13.83
CA ARG A 68 5.42 -6.22 13.91
C ARG A 68 6.02 -6.44 12.52
N VAL A 69 5.22 -6.82 11.55
CA VAL A 69 5.65 -7.02 10.15
C VAL A 69 6.41 -5.79 9.64
N ARG A 70 5.87 -4.59 9.85
CA ARG A 70 6.52 -3.35 9.44
C ARG A 70 7.87 -3.12 10.11
N ARG A 71 7.98 -3.40 11.42
CA ARG A 71 9.25 -3.26 12.14
C ARG A 71 10.32 -4.22 11.60
N THR A 72 9.94 -5.48 11.35
CA THR A 72 10.87 -6.48 10.81
C THR A 72 11.33 -6.10 9.39
N LEU A 73 10.41 -5.72 8.50
CA LEU A 73 10.76 -5.25 7.16
C LEU A 73 11.70 -4.03 7.18
N ALA A 74 11.47 -3.10 8.12
CA ALA A 74 12.34 -1.93 8.26
C ALA A 74 13.76 -2.29 8.72
N GLN A 75 13.92 -3.31 9.57
CA GLN A 75 15.24 -3.85 9.98
C GLN A 75 16.00 -4.43 8.77
N ASP A 76 15.28 -4.99 7.79
CA ASP A 76 15.83 -5.52 6.53
C ASP A 76 15.97 -4.44 5.45
N GLY A 77 15.77 -3.17 5.80
CA GLY A 77 15.89 -2.03 4.90
C GLY A 77 14.74 -1.89 3.91
N ILE A 78 13.58 -2.49 4.21
CA ILE A 78 12.36 -2.37 3.40
C ILE A 78 11.39 -1.42 4.10
N GLU A 79 11.30 -0.19 3.58
CA GLU A 79 10.37 0.82 4.10
C GLU A 79 8.95 0.57 3.61
N THR A 80 7.98 0.70 4.52
CA THR A 80 6.54 0.54 4.24
C THR A 80 5.74 1.71 4.78
N GLY A 81 4.61 2.00 4.13
CA GLY A 81 3.71 3.08 4.53
C GLY A 81 2.41 2.59 5.19
N LEU A 82 1.69 3.53 5.82
CA LEU A 82 0.32 3.32 6.33
C LEU A 82 -0.63 4.35 5.71
N HIS A 83 -1.57 3.91 4.89
CA HIS A 83 -2.52 4.80 4.21
C HIS A 83 -3.94 4.25 4.30
N TYR A 84 -4.68 4.44 5.44
CA TYR A 84 -4.32 5.20 6.64
C TYR A 84 -4.62 4.39 7.90
N PRO A 85 -3.88 4.58 9.03
CA PRO A 85 -3.99 3.71 10.21
C PRO A 85 -5.26 3.94 11.04
N VAL A 86 -5.91 5.09 10.87
CA VAL A 86 -7.14 5.46 11.58
C VAL A 86 -8.26 5.68 10.56
N PRO A 87 -9.35 4.90 10.60
CA PRO A 87 -10.48 5.09 9.69
C PRO A 87 -11.16 6.44 9.92
N CYS A 88 -11.76 7.00 8.87
CA CYS A 88 -12.30 8.36 8.88
C CYS A 88 -13.28 8.63 10.04
N HIS A 89 -14.19 7.69 10.33
CA HIS A 89 -15.18 7.85 11.41
C HIS A 89 -14.57 7.85 12.82
N ARG A 90 -13.33 7.35 12.99
CA ARG A 90 -12.60 7.34 14.27
C ARG A 90 -11.66 8.55 14.42
N GLN A 91 -11.53 9.39 13.41
CA GLN A 91 -10.70 10.59 13.50
C GLN A 91 -11.34 11.67 14.38
N VAL A 92 -10.50 12.46 15.06
CA VAL A 92 -10.93 13.47 16.04
C VAL A 92 -12.03 14.41 15.51
N PRO A 93 -11.95 14.95 14.28
CA PRO A 93 -12.99 15.84 13.76
C PRO A 93 -14.38 15.20 13.60
N TYR A 94 -14.43 13.87 13.52
CA TYR A 94 -15.66 13.13 13.25
C TYR A 94 -16.23 12.38 14.46
N ARG A 95 -15.65 12.58 15.67
CA ARG A 95 -16.10 11.91 16.90
C ARG A 95 -17.59 12.13 17.20
N GLY A 96 -18.14 13.26 16.85
CA GLY A 96 -19.57 13.55 17.00
C GLY A 96 -20.50 12.71 16.11
N TYR A 97 -19.94 12.07 15.09
CA TYR A 97 -20.65 11.20 14.13
C TYR A 97 -20.33 9.71 14.33
N ALA A 98 -19.46 9.39 15.29
CA ALA A 98 -18.88 8.06 15.50
C ALA A 98 -19.82 7.07 16.20
N SER A 99 -21.16 7.23 16.08
CA SER A 99 -22.14 6.30 16.64
C SER A 99 -22.31 5.00 15.83
N VAL A 100 -21.61 4.87 14.72
CA VAL A 100 -21.72 3.70 13.82
C VAL A 100 -20.41 2.90 13.91
N ASP A 101 -20.54 1.62 14.26
CA ASP A 101 -19.44 0.67 14.16
C ASP A 101 -19.27 0.24 12.69
N LEU A 102 -18.06 0.35 12.19
CA LEU A 102 -17.69 -0.08 10.84
C LEU A 102 -16.58 -1.15 10.92
N PRO A 103 -16.93 -2.37 11.35
CA PRO A 103 -15.93 -3.41 11.70
C PRO A 103 -15.01 -3.77 10.55
N VAL A 104 -15.51 -3.77 9.31
CA VAL A 104 -14.67 -4.05 8.13
C VAL A 104 -13.62 -2.97 7.90
N ALA A 105 -13.98 -1.70 8.06
CA ALA A 105 -13.05 -0.58 7.90
C ALA A 105 -12.04 -0.52 9.06
N GLU A 106 -12.47 -0.82 10.27
CA GLU A 106 -11.63 -0.84 11.47
C GLU A 106 -10.61 -2.00 11.41
N GLN A 107 -11.06 -3.19 11.03
CA GLN A 107 -10.19 -4.32 10.81
C GLN A 107 -9.18 -4.03 9.69
N ALA A 108 -9.64 -3.53 8.54
CA ALA A 108 -8.76 -3.16 7.44
C ALA A 108 -7.69 -2.14 7.87
N ALA A 109 -8.08 -1.10 8.61
CA ALA A 109 -7.14 -0.09 9.13
C ALA A 109 -6.08 -0.68 10.09
N GLY A 110 -6.40 -1.79 10.77
CA GLY A 110 -5.47 -2.53 11.61
C GLY A 110 -4.48 -3.43 10.84
N GLU A 111 -4.85 -3.85 9.63
CA GLU A 111 -4.09 -4.85 8.85
C GLU A 111 -3.32 -4.26 7.66
N ILE A 112 -3.69 -3.07 7.17
CA ILE A 112 -3.12 -2.52 5.93
C ILE A 112 -1.66 -2.11 6.08
N VAL A 113 -0.87 -2.42 5.04
CA VAL A 113 0.49 -1.93 4.83
C VAL A 113 0.67 -1.58 3.36
N SER A 114 1.26 -0.43 3.07
CA SER A 114 1.60 -0.03 1.70
C SER A 114 3.02 -0.47 1.38
N LEU A 115 3.15 -1.34 0.39
CA LEU A 115 4.41 -1.89 -0.09
C LEU A 115 5.16 -0.87 -0.96
N PRO A 116 6.50 -0.99 -1.10
CA PRO A 116 7.27 -0.19 -2.03
C PRO A 116 6.65 -0.20 -3.43
N MET A 117 6.35 0.99 -3.99
CA MET A 117 5.69 1.11 -5.30
C MET A 117 6.14 2.38 -6.03
N PHE A 118 6.94 2.18 -7.07
CA PHE A 118 7.34 3.25 -7.99
C PHE A 118 7.68 2.68 -9.37
N PRO A 119 7.70 3.50 -10.46
CA PRO A 119 7.80 3.01 -11.84
C PRO A 119 9.09 2.24 -12.16
N HIS A 120 10.16 2.52 -11.44
CA HIS A 120 11.50 1.97 -11.70
C HIS A 120 11.91 0.87 -10.71
N LEU A 121 10.95 0.31 -9.95
CA LEU A 121 11.22 -0.79 -9.03
C LEU A 121 11.64 -2.04 -9.81
N ALA A 122 12.86 -2.52 -9.56
CA ALA A 122 13.42 -3.68 -10.22
C ALA A 122 12.72 -4.99 -9.82
N THR A 123 12.77 -6.00 -10.68
CA THR A 123 12.16 -7.30 -10.40
C THR A 123 12.72 -7.95 -9.14
N GLU A 124 14.03 -7.89 -8.98
CA GLU A 124 14.76 -8.44 -7.83
C GLU A 124 14.36 -7.76 -6.51
N GLN A 125 14.07 -6.46 -6.55
CA GLN A 125 13.57 -5.72 -5.40
C GLN A 125 12.16 -6.17 -5.03
N VAL A 126 11.27 -6.38 -6.02
CA VAL A 126 9.92 -6.92 -5.78
C VAL A 126 10.00 -8.30 -5.17
N THR A 127 10.82 -9.20 -5.73
CA THR A 127 11.03 -10.56 -5.21
C THR A 127 11.48 -10.51 -3.76
N ARG A 128 12.52 -9.73 -3.44
CA ARG A 128 13.01 -9.57 -2.08
C ARG A 128 11.94 -9.08 -1.11
N VAL A 129 11.15 -8.08 -1.52
CA VAL A 129 10.05 -7.58 -0.66
C VAL A 129 9.01 -8.67 -0.40
N CYS A 130 8.67 -9.47 -1.41
CA CYS A 130 7.70 -10.56 -1.26
C CYS A 130 8.22 -11.66 -0.35
N GLU A 131 9.47 -12.10 -0.53
CA GLU A 131 10.10 -13.14 0.29
C GLU A 131 10.14 -12.70 1.76
N GLN A 132 10.66 -11.52 2.06
CA GLN A 132 10.74 -11.00 3.42
C GLN A 132 9.33 -10.79 4.04
N LEU A 133 8.37 -10.34 3.26
CA LEU A 133 7.00 -10.17 3.73
C LEU A 133 6.36 -11.52 4.11
N LEU A 134 6.54 -12.56 3.30
CA LEU A 134 6.03 -13.89 3.57
C LEU A 134 6.68 -14.49 4.81
N GLU A 135 8.01 -14.41 4.93
CA GLU A 135 8.75 -14.87 6.12
C GLU A 135 8.25 -14.19 7.40
N CYS A 136 8.03 -12.87 7.36
CA CYS A 136 7.50 -12.11 8.51
C CYS A 136 6.10 -12.56 8.92
N VAL A 137 5.23 -12.90 7.96
CA VAL A 137 3.85 -13.31 8.24
C VAL A 137 3.82 -14.75 8.75
N GLU A 138 4.56 -15.68 8.14
CA GLU A 138 4.64 -17.09 8.56
C GLU A 138 5.21 -17.25 9.97
N ALA A 139 6.25 -16.46 10.32
CA ALA A 139 6.78 -16.43 11.68
C ALA A 139 5.76 -15.95 12.72
N ALA A 140 4.78 -15.12 12.32
CA ALA A 140 3.71 -14.67 13.19
C ALA A 140 2.74 -15.78 13.56
N ASP A 141 2.41 -16.64 12.61
CA ASP A 141 1.46 -17.74 12.82
C ASP A 141 2.07 -18.82 13.72
N SER A 142 3.42 -18.98 13.70
CA SER A 142 4.13 -19.97 14.52
C SER A 142 4.22 -19.58 16.00
N ASP A 143 4.19 -18.29 16.35
CA ASP A 143 4.26 -17.80 17.74
C ASP A 143 2.90 -17.83 18.46
N VAL A 144 1.79 -18.13 17.75
CA VAL A 144 0.42 -18.15 18.29
C VAL A 144 -0.09 -19.60 18.49
N ALA A 145 0.63 -20.60 18.01
CA ALA A 145 0.29 -22.02 18.13
C ALA A 145 0.97 -22.69 19.33
#